data_b5f7e2dd073a8de4c62144e0b37a0feb
#
_entry.id   b5f7e2dd073a8de4c62144e0b37a0feb
#
_cell.length_a   1.000
_cell.length_b   1.000
_cell.length_c   1.000
_cell.angle_alpha   90.00
_cell.angle_beta   90.00
_cell.angle_gamma   90.00
#
_symmetry.space_group_name_H-M   'P 1'
#
loop_
_entity.id
_entity.type
_entity.pdbx_description
1 polymer ?
#
loop_
_entity_poly.entity_id
_entity_poly.type
_entity_poly.pdbx_seq_one_letter_code
_entity_poly.pdbx_strand_id
1 'polypeptide(L)'
;MNITLTPTALDDLRYWLKTDKRQAERIFALFEEIRRTPFEGTGKPEPLRFQLAGCWSRRIDREHRLVYQLEEKEIIVIACRYHY
;
A
#
# COMPACT_ATOMS: atom_id res chain seq x y z
N MET A 1 -9.89 9.05 -7.09
CA MET A 1 -10.07 8.52 -5.74
C MET A 1 -9.13 9.17 -4.76
N ASN A 2 -9.58 9.32 -3.53
CA ASN A 2 -8.72 9.82 -2.45
C ASN A 2 -7.91 8.69 -1.86
N ILE A 3 -6.78 9.04 -1.27
CA ILE A 3 -5.95 8.10 -0.51
C ILE A 3 -6.02 8.49 0.95
N THR A 4 -6.37 7.54 1.79
CA THR A 4 -6.42 7.72 3.24
C THR A 4 -5.40 6.78 3.87
N LEU A 5 -4.62 7.27 4.81
CA LEU A 5 -3.64 6.45 5.51
C LEU A 5 -4.14 6.17 6.93
N THR A 6 -4.10 4.91 7.33
CA THR A 6 -4.30 4.57 8.73
C THR A 6 -3.12 5.10 9.55
N PRO A 7 -3.25 5.21 10.87
CA PRO A 7 -2.09 5.58 11.71
C PRO A 7 -0.88 4.67 11.48
N THR A 8 -1.10 3.36 11.32
CA THR A 8 -0.01 2.42 11.04
C THR A 8 0.66 2.74 9.70
N ALA A 9 -0.13 2.98 8.66
CA ALA A 9 0.43 3.31 7.35
C ALA A 9 1.21 4.62 7.39
N LEU A 10 0.71 5.60 8.12
CA LEU A 10 1.41 6.87 8.27
C LEU A 10 2.75 6.69 8.97
N ASP A 11 2.77 5.91 10.05
CA ASP A 11 4.02 5.62 10.77
C ASP A 11 5.00 4.86 9.87
N ASP A 12 4.51 3.90 9.10
CA ASP A 12 5.35 3.15 8.17
C ASP A 12 5.98 4.07 7.13
N LEU A 13 5.19 4.97 6.56
CA LEU A 13 5.69 5.90 5.56
C LEU A 13 6.73 6.85 6.16
N ARG A 14 6.50 7.32 7.38
CA ARG A 14 7.47 8.17 8.09
C ARG A 14 8.77 7.42 8.32
N TYR A 15 8.69 6.14 8.66
CA TYR A 15 9.88 5.32 8.82
C TYR A 15 10.71 5.31 7.53
N TRP A 16 10.07 5.09 6.38
CA TRP A 16 10.77 5.08 5.11
C TRP A 16 11.35 6.44 4.75
N LEU A 17 10.63 7.52 5.02
CA LEU A 17 11.14 8.86 4.76
C LEU A 17 12.42 9.15 5.53
N LYS A 18 12.58 8.54 6.71
CA LYS A 18 13.77 8.73 7.53
C LYS A 18 14.90 7.76 7.18
N THR A 19 14.59 6.56 6.75
CA THR A 19 15.60 5.50 6.61
C THR A 19 15.90 5.13 5.16
N ASP A 20 14.98 5.33 4.24
CA ASP A 20 15.17 4.93 2.85
C ASP A 20 14.21 5.71 1.95
N LYS A 21 14.67 6.84 1.47
CA LYS A 21 13.83 7.72 0.64
C LYS A 21 13.39 7.07 -0.67
N ARG A 22 14.20 6.18 -1.22
CA ARG A 22 13.82 5.46 -2.43
C ARG A 22 12.59 4.59 -2.20
N GLN A 23 12.55 3.97 -1.04
CA GLN A 23 11.41 3.14 -0.67
C GLN A 23 10.15 4.01 -0.53
N ALA A 24 10.28 5.17 0.11
CA ALA A 24 9.16 6.09 0.24
C ALA A 24 8.65 6.54 -1.14
N GLU A 25 9.57 6.86 -2.05
CA GLU A 25 9.16 7.28 -3.40
C GLU A 25 8.47 6.16 -4.16
N ARG A 26 8.94 4.94 -3.99
CA ARG A 26 8.30 3.78 -4.59
C ARG A 26 6.87 3.62 -4.07
N ILE A 27 6.68 3.85 -2.78
CA ILE A 27 5.35 3.77 -2.17
C ILE A 27 4.44 4.85 -2.72
N PHE A 28 4.92 6.09 -2.85
CA PHE A 28 4.14 7.17 -3.45
C PHE A 28 3.76 6.84 -4.90
N ALA A 29 4.66 6.26 -5.66
CA ALA A 29 4.37 5.84 -7.03
C ALA A 29 3.28 4.78 -7.06
N LEU A 30 3.31 3.85 -6.11
CA LEU A 30 2.26 2.84 -5.99
C LEU A 30 0.91 3.47 -5.63
N PHE A 31 0.89 4.48 -4.77
CA PHE A 31 -0.34 5.20 -4.46
C PHE A 31 -0.98 5.78 -5.72
N GLU A 32 -0.18 6.43 -6.55
CA GLU A 32 -0.69 7.02 -7.79
C GLU A 32 -1.24 5.96 -8.73
N GLU A 33 -0.55 4.84 -8.81
CA GLU A 33 -0.98 3.75 -9.67
C GLU A 33 -2.26 3.10 -9.18
N ILE A 34 -2.36 2.86 -7.86
CA ILE A 34 -3.55 2.27 -7.25
C ILE A 34 -4.78 3.13 -7.48
N ARG A 35 -4.62 4.45 -7.43
CA ARG A 35 -5.73 5.37 -7.67
C ARG A 35 -6.34 5.18 -9.05
N ARG A 36 -5.55 4.80 -10.03
CA ARG A 36 -6.00 4.62 -11.40
C ARG A 36 -6.43 3.20 -11.70
N THR A 37 -5.65 2.24 -11.23
CA THR A 37 -5.89 0.82 -11.51
C THR A 37 -5.70 0.01 -10.24
N PRO A 38 -6.71 -0.03 -9.36
CA PRO A 38 -6.52 -0.65 -8.04
C PRO A 38 -6.28 -2.15 -8.05
N PHE A 39 -6.62 -2.84 -9.12
CA PHE A 39 -6.53 -4.31 -9.14
C PHE A 39 -5.48 -4.85 -10.09
N GLU A 40 -4.74 -4.00 -10.76
CA GLU A 40 -3.70 -4.44 -11.69
C GLU A 40 -2.56 -3.44 -11.74
N GLY A 41 -1.40 -3.89 -12.21
CA GLY A 41 -0.24 -3.02 -12.37
C GLY A 41 0.97 -3.51 -11.61
N THR A 42 1.84 -2.58 -11.24
CA THR A 42 3.14 -2.85 -10.62
C THR A 42 2.99 -3.47 -9.23
N GLY A 43 3.89 -4.36 -8.87
CA GLY A 43 3.96 -4.92 -7.52
C GLY A 43 3.09 -6.14 -7.32
N LYS A 44 2.62 -6.75 -8.40
CA LYS A 44 1.81 -7.96 -8.36
C LYS A 44 0.61 -7.81 -7.41
N PRO A 45 -0.34 -6.92 -7.73
CA PRO A 45 -1.51 -6.76 -6.87
C PRO A 45 -2.27 -8.06 -6.75
N GLU A 46 -2.62 -8.42 -5.51
CA GLU A 46 -3.37 -9.63 -5.25
C GLU A 46 -4.32 -9.46 -4.06
N PRO A 47 -5.48 -10.11 -4.11
CA PRO A 47 -6.41 -10.06 -2.99
C PRO A 47 -5.89 -10.91 -1.84
N LEU A 48 -6.15 -10.45 -0.62
CA LEU A 48 -5.75 -11.15 0.58
C LEU A 48 -6.90 -11.99 1.12
N ARG A 49 -6.59 -12.90 2.04
CA ARG A 49 -7.55 -13.89 2.54
C ARG A 49 -7.66 -13.81 4.06
N PHE A 50 -8.60 -14.57 4.58
CA PHE A 50 -8.84 -14.75 6.02
C PHE A 50 -9.12 -13.41 6.70
N GLN A 51 -8.38 -13.04 7.73
CA GLN A 51 -8.63 -11.81 8.47
C GLN A 51 -8.46 -10.55 7.62
N LEU A 52 -7.74 -10.67 6.51
CA LEU A 52 -7.50 -9.56 5.61
C LEU A 52 -8.36 -9.64 4.34
N ALA A 53 -9.39 -10.47 4.35
CA ALA A 53 -10.30 -10.56 3.21
C ALA A 53 -10.90 -9.18 2.91
N GLY A 54 -10.94 -8.82 1.63
CA GLY A 54 -11.37 -7.48 1.21
C GLY A 54 -10.23 -6.51 1.01
N CYS A 55 -9.04 -6.85 1.50
CA CYS A 55 -7.83 -6.05 1.27
C CYS A 55 -7.05 -6.62 0.11
N TRP A 56 -6.19 -5.77 -0.44
CA TRP A 56 -5.27 -6.13 -1.51
C TRP A 56 -3.86 -5.79 -1.08
N SER A 57 -2.87 -6.41 -1.68
CA SER A 57 -1.48 -6.07 -1.42
C SER A 57 -0.72 -5.89 -2.72
N ARG A 58 0.31 -5.04 -2.67
CA ARG A 58 1.30 -4.91 -3.73
C ARG A 58 2.67 -4.99 -3.10
N ARG A 59 3.61 -5.59 -3.81
CA ARG A 59 4.99 -5.65 -3.35
C ARG A 59 5.62 -4.27 -3.47
N ILE A 60 6.26 -3.81 -2.40
CA ILE A 60 7.10 -2.62 -2.44
C ILE A 60 8.50 -3.07 -2.83
N ASP A 61 8.98 -4.14 -2.20
CA ASP A 61 10.22 -4.82 -2.55
C ASP A 61 10.05 -6.31 -2.20
N ARG A 62 11.16 -7.04 -2.09
CA ARG A 62 11.12 -8.48 -1.82
C ARG A 62 10.55 -8.81 -0.44
N GLU A 63 10.69 -7.88 0.49
CA GLU A 63 10.35 -8.10 1.89
C GLU A 63 9.08 -7.38 2.34
N HIS A 64 8.80 -6.23 1.75
CA HIS A 64 7.74 -5.35 2.23
C HIS A 64 6.57 -5.27 1.28
N ARG A 65 5.38 -5.11 1.86
CA ARG A 65 4.12 -5.03 1.11
C ARG A 65 3.39 -3.75 1.48
N LEU A 66 2.64 -3.26 0.52
CA LEU A 66 1.66 -2.20 0.72
C LEU A 66 0.30 -2.88 0.74
N VAL A 67 -0.43 -2.71 1.84
CA VAL A 67 -1.77 -3.28 2.00
C VAL A 67 -2.78 -2.18 1.90
N TYR A 68 -3.80 -2.38 1.11
CA TYR A 68 -4.83 -1.37 0.92
C TYR A 68 -6.20 -2.01 0.75
N GLN A 69 -7.22 -1.22 0.97
CA GLN A 69 -8.60 -1.63 0.85
C GLN A 69 -9.32 -0.60 -0.01
N LEU A 70 -10.13 -1.06 -0.94
CA LEU A 70 -10.92 -0.18 -1.79
C LEU A 70 -12.27 0.06 -1.15
N GLU A 71 -12.57 1.32 -0.87
CA GLU A 71 -13.89 1.75 -0.46
C GLU A 71 -14.55 2.51 -1.60
N GLU A 72 -15.80 2.94 -1.44
CA GLU A 72 -16.58 3.53 -2.53
C GLU A 72 -15.80 4.53 -3.37
N LYS A 73 -15.21 5.52 -2.73
CA LYS A 73 -14.51 6.60 -3.45
C LYS A 73 -13.13 6.88 -2.88
N GLU A 74 -12.58 5.92 -2.15
CA GLU A 74 -11.26 6.12 -1.58
C GLU A 74 -10.51 4.81 -1.45
N ILE A 75 -9.20 4.94 -1.45
CA ILE A 75 -8.28 3.85 -1.13
C ILE A 75 -7.82 4.07 0.29
N ILE A 76 -7.98 3.06 1.14
CA ILE A 76 -7.47 3.12 2.51
C ILE A 76 -6.21 2.30 2.56
N VAL A 77 -5.08 2.94 2.83
CA VAL A 77 -3.80 2.24 2.98
C VAL A 77 -3.68 1.80 4.42
N ILE A 78 -3.63 0.49 4.62
CA ILE A 78 -3.60 -0.14 5.94
C ILE A 78 -2.18 -0.15 6.50
N ALA A 79 -1.21 -0.49 5.67
CA ALA A 79 0.18 -0.62 6.08
C ALA A 79 1.08 -0.57 4.84
N CYS A 80 2.33 -0.17 5.02
CA CYS A 80 3.30 -0.18 3.94
C CYS A 80 4.70 -0.57 4.42
N ARG A 81 4.74 -1.51 5.35
CA ARG A 81 5.98 -2.06 5.88
C ARG A 81 5.71 -3.49 6.30
N TYR A 82 6.75 -4.35 6.22
CA TYR A 82 6.66 -5.78 6.52
C TYR A 82 5.76 -6.51 5.50
N HIS A 83 5.60 -7.79 5.71
CA HIS A 83 4.61 -8.57 4.98
C HIS A 83 3.92 -9.51 5.98
N TYR A 84 2.82 -10.09 5.55
CA TYR A 84 1.97 -10.92 6.40
C TYR A 84 1.53 -12.14 5.62
#